data_9610291600ed7a48549c85a7d62f5ab0
#
_entry.id   9610291600ed7a48549c85a7d62f5ab0
#
_cell.length_a   1.000
_cell.length_b   1.000
_cell.length_c   1.000
_cell.angle_alpha   90.00
_cell.angle_beta   90.00
_cell.angle_gamma   90.00
#
_symmetry.space_group_name_H-M   'P 1'
#
loop_
_entity.id
_entity.type
_entity.pdbx_description
1 polymer ?
#
loop_
_entity_poly.entity_id
_entity_poly.type
_entity_poly.pdbx_seq_one_letter_code
_entity_poly.pdbx_strand_id
1 'polypeptide(L)'
;MSMSQRKSVASRHSPSKRSKPKRTATHGDTADTRYNAPALEKGLAILEIVSDAPTPLKTEEIAKAVGRSRSEIYRMLQVLETRGYIARDSSSEGYTVTNKLFTLGMRKAPVANLNSAALPEMRKLSDELELSVRLVVPSDDLIVFIAGVESTVSFGLSVHLGYHRPLLLSTSGRVLFAFQPPERQMEWLQQLRATAPPGADIDAFLADANKARRDGWLIRRSVTVEGVTDICAPIWTATSIGCAANLIVPLIRIVGQNHRPEDVARATRAAADRISNALRPHLAPA
;
A
#
# COMPACT_ATOMS: atom_id res chain seq x y z
N MET A 1 -86.56 15.85 -2.85
CA MET A 1 -87.06 15.36 -1.55
C MET A 1 -85.92 14.83 -0.73
N SER A 2 -85.78 15.40 0.46
CA SER A 2 -85.27 14.96 1.75
C SER A 2 -83.76 14.68 1.84
N MET A 3 -83.00 15.63 2.34
CA MET A 3 -82.61 15.88 3.74
C MET A 3 -82.11 14.64 4.51
N SER A 4 -80.90 14.56 4.87
CA SER A 4 -80.54 14.47 6.28
C SER A 4 -79.06 14.77 6.51
N GLN A 5 -78.83 15.79 7.34
CA GLN A 5 -77.55 16.16 7.96
C GLN A 5 -77.16 15.09 8.98
N ARG A 6 -75.90 14.83 9.15
CA ARG A 6 -75.34 14.58 10.48
C ARG A 6 -73.90 15.11 10.61
N LYS A 7 -73.73 15.86 11.67
CA LYS A 7 -72.57 16.59 12.18
C LYS A 7 -71.39 15.68 12.63
N SER A 8 -70.19 16.22 12.48
CA SER A 8 -69.22 16.41 13.49
C SER A 8 -68.55 15.21 14.19
N VAL A 9 -67.28 15.08 14.11
CA VAL A 9 -66.41 15.27 15.27
C VAL A 9 -64.98 15.45 14.78
N ALA A 10 -64.33 16.58 15.10
CA ALA A 10 -62.93 16.85 14.87
C ALA A 10 -62.09 16.10 15.90
N SER A 11 -61.19 15.23 15.42
CA SER A 11 -60.15 14.67 16.26
C SER A 11 -58.81 15.29 15.84
N ARG A 12 -58.23 16.08 16.73
CA ARG A 12 -56.89 16.67 16.61
C ARG A 12 -55.86 15.55 16.73
N HIS A 13 -55.15 15.24 15.66
CA HIS A 13 -53.95 14.43 15.73
C HIS A 13 -52.75 15.36 15.58
N SER A 14 -51.95 15.42 16.64
CA SER A 14 -50.63 16.04 16.66
C SER A 14 -49.67 15.31 15.72
N PRO A 15 -48.78 16.02 15.00
CA PRO A 15 -47.81 15.36 14.13
C PRO A 15 -46.69 14.71 14.95
N SER A 16 -46.59 13.39 14.81
CA SER A 16 -45.49 12.58 15.28
C SER A 16 -44.16 13.06 14.69
N LYS A 17 -43.19 13.38 15.55
CA LYS A 17 -41.82 13.67 15.18
C LYS A 17 -41.20 12.48 14.46
N ARG A 18 -40.97 12.59 13.15
CA ARG A 18 -40.16 11.68 12.37
C ARG A 18 -38.72 11.78 12.88
N SER A 19 -38.23 10.73 13.51
CA SER A 19 -36.83 10.51 13.83
C SER A 19 -36.04 10.39 12.55
N LYS A 20 -35.01 11.25 12.38
CA LYS A 20 -34.02 11.14 11.31
C LYS A 20 -33.24 9.83 11.50
N PRO A 21 -32.90 9.09 10.41
CA PRO A 21 -32.04 7.92 10.54
C PRO A 21 -30.65 8.36 10.97
N LYS A 22 -30.13 7.74 12.04
CA LYS A 22 -28.73 7.82 12.44
C LYS A 22 -27.88 7.26 11.30
N ARG A 23 -27.04 8.12 10.70
CA ARG A 23 -25.94 7.67 9.86
C ARG A 23 -24.99 6.85 10.74
N THR A 24 -24.94 5.57 10.50
CA THR A 24 -23.90 4.68 11.01
C THR A 24 -22.56 5.14 10.43
N ALA A 25 -21.74 5.73 11.28
CA ALA A 25 -20.32 5.94 11.00
C ALA A 25 -19.64 4.57 11.09
N THR A 26 -19.29 4.01 9.93
CA THR A 26 -18.39 2.87 9.80
C THR A 26 -17.01 3.41 9.56
N HIS A 27 -16.23 3.55 10.61
CA HIS A 27 -14.78 3.36 10.60
C HIS A 27 -14.39 3.02 12.04
N GLY A 28 -13.69 1.88 12.18
CA GLY A 28 -13.35 1.29 13.46
C GLY A 28 -12.51 2.21 14.33
N ASP A 29 -13.15 2.71 15.38
CA ASP A 29 -12.53 3.47 16.45
C ASP A 29 -12.21 2.49 17.59
N THR A 30 -11.04 1.84 17.49
CA THR A 30 -10.37 1.21 18.65
C THR A 30 -8.92 1.69 18.71
N ALA A 31 -8.73 3.02 18.70
CA ALA A 31 -7.48 3.64 19.10
C ALA A 31 -7.61 4.09 20.55
N ASP A 32 -6.67 3.64 21.36
CA ASP A 32 -6.48 3.99 22.77
C ASP A 32 -6.57 5.51 22.97
N THR A 33 -7.68 5.97 23.56
CA THR A 33 -8.03 7.40 23.77
C THR A 33 -7.12 8.13 24.76
N ARG A 34 -6.01 7.54 25.22
CA ARG A 34 -5.12 8.11 26.24
C ARG A 34 -4.16 9.18 25.72
N TYR A 35 -3.89 9.25 24.43
CA TYR A 35 -2.96 10.22 23.84
C TYR A 35 -3.53 10.80 22.55
N ASN A 36 -4.49 11.70 22.67
CA ASN A 36 -5.05 12.41 21.53
C ASN A 36 -4.27 13.71 21.28
N ALA A 37 -3.66 13.87 20.10
CA ALA A 37 -3.00 15.09 19.63
C ALA A 37 -3.70 15.62 18.35
N PRO A 38 -4.88 16.25 18.49
CA PRO A 38 -5.75 16.56 17.34
C PRO A 38 -5.09 17.43 16.28
N ALA A 39 -4.13 18.27 16.63
CA ALA A 39 -3.40 19.10 15.70
C ALA A 39 -2.42 18.27 14.86
N LEU A 40 -1.77 17.28 15.46
CA LEU A 40 -0.87 16.36 14.75
C LEU A 40 -1.65 15.45 13.80
N GLU A 41 -2.76 14.88 14.28
CA GLU A 41 -3.64 14.03 13.45
C GLU A 41 -4.14 14.77 12.21
N LYS A 42 -4.59 16.02 12.39
CA LYS A 42 -4.99 16.87 11.26
C LYS A 42 -3.83 17.15 10.31
N GLY A 43 -2.64 17.41 10.84
CA GLY A 43 -1.44 17.64 10.03
C GLY A 43 -1.05 16.43 9.20
N LEU A 44 -1.11 15.23 9.78
CA LEU A 44 -0.85 13.96 9.07
C LEU A 44 -1.92 13.70 8.00
N ALA A 45 -3.21 13.86 8.33
CA ALA A 45 -4.30 13.70 7.35
C ALA A 45 -4.17 14.68 6.15
N ILE A 46 -3.71 15.91 6.40
CA ILE A 46 -3.42 16.86 5.31
C ILE A 46 -2.29 16.35 4.41
N LEU A 47 -1.20 15.83 5.00
CA LEU A 47 -0.08 15.27 4.23
C LEU A 47 -0.52 14.10 3.35
N GLU A 48 -1.31 13.19 3.88
CA GLU A 48 -1.86 12.04 3.15
C GLU A 48 -2.71 12.48 1.97
N ILE A 49 -3.68 13.39 2.21
CA ILE A 49 -4.59 13.92 1.16
C ILE A 49 -3.81 14.63 0.05
N VAL A 50 -2.82 15.46 0.42
CA VAL A 50 -2.02 16.20 -0.57
C VAL A 50 -1.08 15.26 -1.32
N SER A 51 -0.62 14.18 -0.68
CA SER A 51 0.23 13.16 -1.31
C SER A 51 -0.52 12.32 -2.35
N ASP A 52 -1.80 12.01 -2.10
CA ASP A 52 -2.63 11.20 -2.99
C ASP A 52 -3.18 11.99 -4.19
N ALA A 53 -3.11 13.32 -4.14
CA ALA A 53 -3.69 14.16 -5.16
C ALA A 53 -2.80 14.19 -6.43
N PRO A 54 -3.38 13.97 -7.63
CA PRO A 54 -2.64 14.04 -8.90
C PRO A 54 -2.23 15.45 -9.30
N THR A 55 -2.86 16.47 -8.71
CA THR A 55 -2.62 17.91 -8.97
C THR A 55 -2.57 18.67 -7.66
N PRO A 56 -1.88 19.83 -7.61
CA PRO A 56 -1.84 20.66 -6.41
C PRO A 56 -3.24 21.04 -5.92
N LEU A 57 -3.51 20.84 -4.62
CA LEU A 57 -4.82 21.10 -4.01
C LEU A 57 -4.88 22.48 -3.37
N LYS A 58 -5.97 23.21 -3.62
CA LYS A 58 -6.24 24.48 -2.93
C LYS A 58 -6.70 24.24 -1.49
N THR A 59 -6.53 25.26 -0.65
CA THR A 59 -6.91 25.18 0.78
C THR A 59 -8.35 24.72 0.98
N GLU A 60 -9.29 25.14 0.12
CA GLU A 60 -10.69 24.75 0.19
C GLU A 60 -10.90 23.25 -0.06
N GLU A 61 -10.19 22.71 -1.03
CA GLU A 61 -10.25 21.31 -1.42
C GLU A 61 -9.69 20.41 -0.30
N ILE A 62 -8.57 20.82 0.29
CA ILE A 62 -7.97 20.15 1.44
C ILE A 62 -8.92 20.19 2.64
N ALA A 63 -9.50 21.37 2.94
CA ALA A 63 -10.45 21.54 4.04
C ALA A 63 -11.67 20.62 3.90
N LYS A 64 -12.22 20.56 2.68
CA LYS A 64 -13.33 19.67 2.34
C LYS A 64 -12.96 18.18 2.49
N ALA A 65 -11.79 17.79 2.01
CA ALA A 65 -11.31 16.40 2.07
C ALA A 65 -11.05 15.95 3.51
N VAL A 66 -10.44 16.81 4.35
CA VAL A 66 -10.23 16.54 5.80
C VAL A 66 -11.54 16.62 6.60
N GLY A 67 -12.62 17.18 6.02
CA GLY A 67 -13.90 17.40 6.74
C GLY A 67 -13.82 18.49 7.83
N ARG A 68 -13.00 19.54 7.59
CA ARG A 68 -12.77 20.64 8.54
C ARG A 68 -12.93 21.99 7.86
N SER A 69 -13.03 23.05 8.69
CA SER A 69 -13.06 24.43 8.18
C SER A 69 -11.67 24.90 7.73
N ARG A 70 -11.60 25.89 6.83
CA ARG A 70 -10.35 26.52 6.40
C ARG A 70 -9.52 27.07 7.57
N SER A 71 -10.17 27.70 8.53
CA SER A 71 -9.52 28.27 9.72
C SER A 71 -8.88 27.20 10.60
N GLU A 72 -9.48 26.02 10.69
CA GLU A 72 -8.91 24.91 11.49
C GLU A 72 -7.66 24.31 10.86
N ILE A 73 -7.60 24.19 9.53
CA ILE A 73 -6.45 23.59 8.85
C ILE A 73 -5.33 24.58 8.54
N TYR A 74 -5.62 25.88 8.54
CA TYR A 74 -4.67 26.93 8.13
C TYR A 74 -3.34 26.88 8.91
N ARG A 75 -3.41 26.74 10.24
CA ARG A 75 -2.19 26.63 11.07
C ARG A 75 -1.37 25.38 10.75
N MET A 76 -2.02 24.26 10.44
CA MET A 76 -1.34 23.02 10.07
C MET A 76 -0.65 23.17 8.72
N LEU A 77 -1.33 23.78 7.73
CA LEU A 77 -0.74 24.09 6.42
C LEU A 77 0.49 24.99 6.57
N GLN A 78 0.41 26.05 7.36
CA GLN A 78 1.56 26.93 7.60
C GLN A 78 2.74 26.18 8.25
N VAL A 79 2.48 25.33 9.25
CA VAL A 79 3.54 24.54 9.87
C VAL A 79 4.16 23.57 8.88
N LEU A 80 3.36 22.84 8.11
CA LEU A 80 3.83 21.89 7.10
C LEU A 80 4.65 22.59 6.01
N GLU A 81 4.20 23.75 5.54
CA GLU A 81 4.90 24.58 4.55
C GLU A 81 6.22 25.13 5.12
N THR A 82 6.19 25.75 6.31
CA THR A 82 7.40 26.27 6.99
C THR A 82 8.42 25.17 7.28
N ARG A 83 7.94 23.98 7.62
CA ARG A 83 8.80 22.81 7.83
C ARG A 83 9.22 22.15 6.52
N GLY A 84 8.73 22.62 5.38
CA GLY A 84 9.08 22.14 4.04
C GLY A 84 8.55 20.75 3.70
N TYR A 85 7.46 20.30 4.32
CA TYR A 85 6.77 19.05 3.95
C TYR A 85 5.86 19.23 2.75
N ILE A 86 5.23 20.38 2.64
CA ILE A 86 4.45 20.81 1.50
C ILE A 86 5.00 22.13 0.96
N ALA A 87 4.71 22.44 -0.28
CA ALA A 87 5.04 23.72 -0.91
C ALA A 87 3.84 24.21 -1.73
N ARG A 88 3.74 25.52 -1.90
CA ARG A 88 2.78 26.11 -2.84
C ARG A 88 3.30 25.97 -4.25
N ASP A 89 2.45 25.53 -5.12
CA ASP A 89 2.69 25.59 -6.55
C ASP A 89 2.45 27.01 -7.06
N SER A 90 3.43 27.57 -7.76
CA SER A 90 3.41 28.96 -8.22
C SER A 90 2.35 29.23 -9.28
N SER A 91 1.86 28.21 -9.98
CA SER A 91 0.90 28.36 -11.09
C SER A 91 -0.56 28.26 -10.63
N SER A 92 -0.83 27.41 -9.62
CA SER A 92 -2.20 27.08 -9.19
C SER A 92 -2.56 27.61 -7.79
N GLU A 93 -1.58 28.15 -7.06
CA GLU A 93 -1.68 28.49 -5.62
C GLU A 93 -2.08 27.30 -4.73
N GLY A 94 -2.06 26.08 -5.28
CA GLY A 94 -2.33 24.86 -4.59
C GLY A 94 -1.12 24.36 -3.82
N TYR A 95 -1.35 23.43 -2.90
CA TYR A 95 -0.30 22.74 -2.14
C TYR A 95 0.03 21.41 -2.78
N THR A 96 1.33 21.07 -2.81
CA THR A 96 1.88 19.76 -3.19
C THR A 96 2.88 19.31 -2.14
N VAL A 97 3.08 17.99 -2.01
CA VAL A 97 4.14 17.45 -1.14
C VAL A 97 5.52 17.73 -1.75
N THR A 98 6.50 17.96 -0.87
CA THR A 98 7.90 18.11 -1.27
C THR A 98 8.64 16.77 -1.18
N ASN A 99 9.86 16.74 -1.70
CA ASN A 99 10.75 15.57 -1.56
C ASN A 99 11.26 15.33 -0.13
N LYS A 100 10.81 16.10 0.86
CA LYS A 100 11.30 15.99 2.24
C LYS A 100 10.96 14.65 2.88
N LEU A 101 9.72 14.17 2.71
CA LEU A 101 9.31 12.85 3.22
C LEU A 101 10.12 11.73 2.61
N PHE A 102 10.35 11.77 1.29
CA PHE A 102 11.22 10.84 0.60
C PHE A 102 12.65 10.87 1.19
N THR A 103 13.22 12.08 1.37
CA THR A 103 14.56 12.24 1.94
C THR A 103 14.64 11.70 3.37
N LEU A 104 13.61 11.89 4.19
CA LEU A 104 13.57 11.35 5.55
C LEU A 104 13.49 9.82 5.55
N GLY A 105 12.68 9.24 4.68
CA GLY A 105 12.58 7.79 4.51
C GLY A 105 13.90 7.17 4.03
N MET A 106 14.57 7.80 3.06
CA MET A 106 15.86 7.35 2.53
C MET A 106 17.03 7.48 3.50
N ARG A 107 16.93 8.32 4.53
CA ARG A 107 17.95 8.40 5.60
C ARG A 107 17.98 7.18 6.51
N LYS A 108 16.95 6.35 6.50
CA LYS A 108 17.00 5.08 7.22
C LYS A 108 17.93 4.12 6.50
N ALA A 109 19.07 3.84 7.10
CA ALA A 109 20.12 3.00 6.54
C ALA A 109 19.62 1.66 5.93
N PRO A 110 18.65 0.93 6.54
CA PRO A 110 18.16 -0.32 5.95
C PRO A 110 17.52 -0.12 4.58
N VAL A 111 16.73 0.94 4.36
CA VAL A 111 16.06 1.21 3.08
C VAL A 111 17.07 1.67 2.02
N ALA A 112 17.98 2.56 2.39
CA ALA A 112 19.03 3.04 1.49
C ALA A 112 19.95 1.89 1.04
N ASN A 113 20.37 1.03 1.96
CA ASN A 113 21.21 -0.12 1.68
C ASN A 113 20.46 -1.14 0.79
N LEU A 114 19.17 -1.39 1.07
CA LEU A 114 18.36 -2.29 0.26
C LEU A 114 18.24 -1.79 -1.18
N ASN A 115 17.91 -0.52 -1.39
CA ASN A 115 17.82 0.06 -2.74
C ASN A 115 19.17 0.05 -3.47
N SER A 116 20.27 0.40 -2.78
CA SER A 116 21.61 0.41 -3.38
C SER A 116 22.05 -0.98 -3.82
N ALA A 117 21.73 -2.03 -3.06
CA ALA A 117 22.04 -3.41 -3.42
C ALA A 117 21.09 -3.97 -4.50
N ALA A 118 19.82 -3.58 -4.46
CA ALA A 118 18.79 -4.15 -5.34
C ALA A 118 18.82 -3.57 -6.74
N LEU A 119 18.97 -2.25 -6.91
CA LEU A 119 18.84 -1.59 -8.21
C LEU A 119 19.76 -2.15 -9.30
N PRO A 120 21.07 -2.41 -9.06
CA PRO A 120 21.94 -3.01 -10.07
C PRO A 120 21.48 -4.40 -10.53
N GLU A 121 21.07 -5.25 -9.57
CA GLU A 121 20.59 -6.61 -9.87
C GLU A 121 19.21 -6.61 -10.54
N MET A 122 18.35 -5.68 -10.19
CA MET A 122 17.06 -5.47 -10.85
C MET A 122 17.22 -5.04 -12.30
N ARG A 123 18.21 -4.17 -12.60
CA ARG A 123 18.52 -3.75 -13.98
C ARG A 123 19.00 -4.95 -14.80
N LYS A 124 19.98 -5.71 -14.29
CA LYS A 124 20.47 -6.93 -14.97
C LYS A 124 19.32 -7.92 -15.24
N LEU A 125 18.48 -8.16 -14.25
CA LEU A 125 17.32 -9.05 -14.39
C LEU A 125 16.31 -8.53 -15.41
N SER A 126 16.05 -7.22 -15.41
CA SER A 126 15.15 -6.58 -16.38
C SER A 126 15.69 -6.66 -17.81
N ASP A 127 17.00 -6.43 -17.98
CA ASP A 127 17.66 -6.51 -19.28
C ASP A 127 17.70 -7.96 -19.82
N GLU A 128 17.95 -8.95 -18.94
CA GLU A 128 17.97 -10.38 -19.29
C GLU A 128 16.61 -10.91 -19.70
N LEU A 129 15.56 -10.52 -18.97
CA LEU A 129 14.20 -11.02 -19.18
C LEU A 129 13.36 -10.12 -20.09
N GLU A 130 13.80 -8.93 -20.39
CA GLU A 130 12.99 -7.90 -21.07
C GLU A 130 11.64 -7.65 -20.35
N LEU A 131 11.60 -7.81 -19.02
CA LEU A 131 10.45 -7.63 -18.17
C LEU A 131 10.71 -6.56 -17.09
N SER A 132 9.64 -5.90 -16.67
CA SER A 132 9.73 -4.97 -15.54
C SER A 132 10.00 -5.71 -14.24
N VAL A 133 10.81 -5.13 -13.35
CA VAL A 133 11.16 -5.68 -12.04
C VAL A 133 10.83 -4.67 -10.95
N ARG A 134 10.21 -5.11 -9.86
CA ARG A 134 9.84 -4.25 -8.73
C ARG A 134 10.41 -4.79 -7.43
N LEU A 135 10.75 -3.87 -6.52
CA LEU A 135 11.15 -4.15 -5.15
C LEU A 135 10.02 -3.76 -4.21
N VAL A 136 9.62 -4.71 -3.37
CA VAL A 136 8.46 -4.59 -2.48
C VAL A 136 8.88 -4.87 -1.05
N VAL A 137 8.41 -4.04 -0.11
CA VAL A 137 8.62 -4.21 1.34
C VAL A 137 7.27 -4.31 2.06
N PRO A 138 7.23 -4.95 3.25
CA PRO A 138 6.06 -4.88 4.10
C PRO A 138 6.00 -3.55 4.86
N SER A 139 4.79 -3.04 5.07
CA SER A 139 4.49 -1.92 5.95
C SER A 139 3.16 -2.21 6.65
N ASP A 140 3.24 -2.64 7.92
CA ASP A 140 2.11 -3.13 8.70
C ASP A 140 1.32 -4.24 7.97
N ASP A 141 0.04 -4.01 7.67
CA ASP A 141 -0.83 -4.92 6.91
C ASP A 141 -0.80 -4.69 5.39
N LEU A 142 0.08 -3.81 4.92
CA LEU A 142 0.27 -3.43 3.52
C LEU A 142 1.58 -3.95 2.96
N ILE A 143 1.65 -3.98 1.64
CA ILE A 143 2.90 -3.99 0.88
C ILE A 143 3.11 -2.63 0.22
N VAL A 144 4.38 -2.22 0.09
CA VAL A 144 4.75 -0.95 -0.56
C VAL A 144 5.83 -1.19 -1.61
N PHE A 145 5.65 -0.60 -2.79
CA PHE A 145 6.62 -0.63 -3.89
C PHE A 145 7.64 0.50 -3.68
N ILE A 146 8.90 0.17 -3.39
CA ILE A 146 9.95 1.14 -3.05
C ILE A 146 10.97 1.37 -4.16
N ALA A 147 11.06 0.47 -5.13
CA ALA A 147 11.87 0.64 -6.33
C ALA A 147 11.27 -0.12 -7.51
N GLY A 148 11.57 0.33 -8.72
CA GLY A 148 11.17 -0.30 -9.96
C GLY A 148 12.18 -0.06 -11.07
N VAL A 149 12.34 -1.07 -11.93
CA VAL A 149 13.04 -0.98 -13.21
C VAL A 149 12.02 -1.36 -14.28
N GLU A 150 11.81 -0.45 -15.21
CA GLU A 150 10.91 -0.70 -16.34
C GLU A 150 11.60 -1.57 -17.38
N SER A 151 10.83 -2.37 -18.08
CA SER A 151 11.31 -3.12 -19.24
C SER A 151 11.82 -2.16 -20.32
N THR A 152 12.88 -2.56 -20.99
CA THR A 152 13.47 -1.81 -22.13
C THR A 152 12.69 -1.99 -23.44
N VAL A 153 11.78 -2.97 -23.50
CA VAL A 153 10.90 -3.19 -24.68
C VAL A 153 9.71 -2.23 -24.66
N SER A 154 9.06 -2.09 -25.84
CA SER A 154 7.98 -1.12 -26.07
C SER A 154 6.73 -1.31 -25.20
N PHE A 155 6.58 -2.48 -24.57
CA PHE A 155 5.45 -2.82 -23.72
C PHE A 155 5.92 -3.30 -22.35
N GLY A 156 5.41 -2.69 -21.29
CA GLY A 156 5.72 -3.08 -19.92
C GLY A 156 4.62 -2.63 -18.97
N LEU A 157 4.53 -3.29 -17.81
CA LEU A 157 3.66 -2.86 -16.72
C LEU A 157 4.43 -1.87 -15.85
N SER A 158 3.90 -0.67 -15.69
CA SER A 158 4.44 0.33 -14.78
C SER A 158 3.62 0.38 -13.50
N VAL A 159 4.30 0.54 -12.37
CA VAL A 159 3.68 0.76 -11.05
C VAL A 159 4.39 1.93 -10.40
N HIS A 160 3.63 2.92 -9.95
CA HIS A 160 4.20 4.08 -9.27
C HIS A 160 4.90 3.70 -7.96
N LEU A 161 6.05 4.32 -7.68
CA LEU A 161 6.71 4.20 -6.38
C LEU A 161 5.79 4.74 -5.29
N GLY A 162 5.77 4.05 -4.14
CA GLY A 162 4.82 4.35 -3.06
C GLY A 162 3.46 3.67 -3.23
N TYR A 163 3.16 3.07 -4.40
CA TYR A 163 1.94 2.28 -4.53
C TYR A 163 1.91 1.19 -3.46
N HIS A 164 0.79 1.09 -2.79
CA HIS A 164 0.58 0.14 -1.70
C HIS A 164 -0.75 -0.60 -1.87
N ARG A 165 -0.86 -1.75 -1.24
CA ARG A 165 -2.09 -2.53 -1.19
C ARG A 165 -2.06 -3.51 -0.03
N PRO A 166 -3.24 -4.04 0.39
CA PRO A 166 -3.32 -5.02 1.46
C PRO A 166 -2.42 -6.24 1.17
N LEU A 167 -1.63 -6.62 2.17
CA LEU A 167 -0.73 -7.76 2.14
C LEU A 167 -1.47 -9.04 1.77
N LEU A 168 -2.66 -9.25 2.37
CA LEU A 168 -3.53 -10.40 2.13
C LEU A 168 -3.95 -10.53 0.65
N LEU A 169 -4.11 -9.39 -0.05
CA LEU A 169 -4.59 -9.35 -1.44
C LEU A 169 -3.46 -9.29 -2.48
N SER A 170 -2.21 -9.54 -2.08
CA SER A 170 -1.06 -9.42 -3.00
C SER A 170 -0.23 -10.70 -3.09
N THR A 171 0.37 -10.96 -4.25
CA THR A 171 1.32 -12.07 -4.43
C THR A 171 2.58 -11.84 -3.60
N SER A 172 3.09 -10.59 -3.56
CA SER A 172 4.22 -10.19 -2.72
C SER A 172 3.96 -10.43 -1.23
N GLY A 173 2.74 -10.14 -0.75
CA GLY A 173 2.38 -10.35 0.65
C GLY A 173 2.46 -11.81 1.07
N ARG A 174 2.10 -12.76 0.20
CA ARG A 174 2.22 -14.20 0.45
C ARG A 174 3.68 -14.61 0.63
N VAL A 175 4.58 -14.10 -0.19
CA VAL A 175 6.01 -14.36 -0.09
C VAL A 175 6.59 -13.72 1.17
N LEU A 176 6.26 -12.45 1.44
CA LEU A 176 6.70 -11.77 2.66
C LEU A 176 6.25 -12.52 3.92
N PHE A 177 5.01 -12.98 3.97
CA PHE A 177 4.46 -13.77 5.08
C PHE A 177 5.13 -15.14 5.20
N ALA A 178 5.30 -15.86 4.09
CA ALA A 178 5.84 -17.22 4.06
C ALA A 178 7.20 -17.35 4.74
N PHE A 179 8.02 -16.33 4.62
CA PHE A 179 9.41 -16.33 5.12
C PHE A 179 9.60 -15.49 6.40
N GLN A 180 8.52 -15.19 7.13
CA GLN A 180 8.64 -14.67 8.50
C GLN A 180 8.83 -15.80 9.51
N PRO A 181 9.42 -15.52 10.70
CA PRO A 181 9.43 -16.44 11.83
C PRO A 181 7.99 -16.79 12.26
N PRO A 182 7.78 -17.98 12.87
CA PRO A 182 6.46 -18.45 13.27
C PRO A 182 5.70 -17.45 14.16
N GLU A 183 6.39 -16.80 15.10
CA GLU A 183 5.80 -15.82 16.03
C GLU A 183 5.22 -14.63 15.24
N ARG A 184 6.01 -14.10 14.29
CA ARG A 184 5.58 -12.97 13.46
C ARG A 184 4.48 -13.36 12.48
N GLN A 185 4.48 -14.60 11.99
CA GLN A 185 3.38 -15.11 11.18
C GLN A 185 2.07 -15.17 11.97
N MET A 186 2.11 -15.57 13.24
CA MET A 186 0.93 -15.59 14.10
C MET A 186 0.39 -14.19 14.35
N GLU A 187 1.25 -13.21 14.66
CA GLU A 187 0.89 -11.79 14.82
C GLU A 187 0.24 -11.24 13.54
N TRP A 188 0.89 -11.43 12.39
CA TRP A 188 0.36 -10.97 11.12
C TRP A 188 -0.97 -11.64 10.77
N LEU A 189 -1.08 -12.94 11.00
CA LEU A 189 -2.33 -13.66 10.71
C LEU A 189 -3.49 -13.17 11.58
N GLN A 190 -3.24 -12.82 12.83
CA GLN A 190 -4.23 -12.23 13.71
C GLN A 190 -4.69 -10.85 13.18
N GLN A 191 -3.74 -9.99 12.79
CA GLN A 191 -4.04 -8.70 12.18
C GLN A 191 -4.82 -8.85 10.86
N LEU A 192 -4.34 -9.71 9.95
CA LEU A 192 -4.98 -9.96 8.66
C LEU A 192 -6.40 -10.49 8.80
N ARG A 193 -6.69 -11.32 9.81
CA ARG A 193 -8.05 -11.77 10.11
C ARG A 193 -8.95 -10.65 10.60
N ALA A 194 -8.40 -9.72 11.38
CA ALA A 194 -9.16 -8.58 11.91
C ALA A 194 -9.46 -7.52 10.84
N THR A 195 -8.57 -7.34 9.86
CA THR A 195 -8.66 -6.31 8.81
C THR A 195 -9.09 -6.88 7.44
N ALA A 196 -9.34 -8.18 7.35
CA ALA A 196 -9.67 -8.85 6.09
C ALA A 196 -10.93 -8.22 5.43
N PRO A 197 -10.82 -7.78 4.17
CA PRO A 197 -12.00 -7.30 3.45
C PRO A 197 -12.98 -8.46 3.20
N PRO A 198 -14.28 -8.15 3.01
CA PRO A 198 -15.27 -9.16 2.69
C PRO A 198 -14.86 -10.00 1.47
N GLY A 199 -14.94 -11.34 1.60
CA GLY A 199 -14.57 -12.26 0.53
C GLY A 199 -13.07 -12.56 0.42
N ALA A 200 -12.23 -12.07 1.33
CA ALA A 200 -10.81 -12.45 1.38
C ALA A 200 -10.65 -13.93 1.77
N ASP A 201 -9.93 -14.68 0.95
CA ASP A 201 -9.66 -16.10 1.17
C ASP A 201 -8.32 -16.29 1.88
N ILE A 202 -8.39 -16.44 3.22
CA ILE A 202 -7.20 -16.64 4.07
C ILE A 202 -6.62 -18.03 3.87
N ASP A 203 -7.42 -19.04 3.60
CA ASP A 203 -6.93 -20.40 3.38
C ASP A 203 -6.15 -20.50 2.08
N ALA A 204 -6.62 -19.89 1.01
CA ALA A 204 -5.85 -19.76 -0.23
C ALA A 204 -4.57 -18.94 -0.04
N PHE A 205 -4.60 -17.89 0.80
CA PHE A 205 -3.39 -17.12 1.15
C PHE A 205 -2.35 -18.00 1.85
N LEU A 206 -2.75 -18.80 2.82
CA LEU A 206 -1.87 -19.71 3.56
C LEU A 206 -1.35 -20.85 2.68
N ALA A 207 -2.19 -21.40 1.80
CA ALA A 207 -1.78 -22.43 0.84
C ALA A 207 -0.70 -21.90 -0.12
N ASP A 208 -0.87 -20.70 -0.65
CA ASP A 208 0.13 -20.02 -1.51
C ASP A 208 1.42 -19.71 -0.73
N ALA A 209 1.32 -19.25 0.52
CA ALA A 209 2.47 -19.00 1.37
C ALA A 209 3.27 -20.30 1.65
N ASN A 210 2.58 -21.40 1.92
CA ASN A 210 3.21 -22.71 2.10
C ASN A 210 3.88 -23.20 0.80
N LYS A 211 3.28 -22.93 -0.36
CA LYS A 211 3.89 -23.21 -1.66
C LYS A 211 5.17 -22.38 -1.84
N ALA A 212 5.11 -21.07 -1.57
CA ALA A 212 6.28 -20.20 -1.64
C ALA A 212 7.43 -20.69 -0.76
N ARG A 213 7.13 -21.18 0.46
CA ARG A 213 8.15 -21.71 1.39
C ARG A 213 8.82 -22.98 0.84
N ARG A 214 8.07 -23.89 0.22
CA ARG A 214 8.64 -25.10 -0.37
C ARG A 214 9.49 -24.81 -1.59
N ASP A 215 9.00 -23.95 -2.48
CA ASP A 215 9.59 -23.72 -3.80
C ASP A 215 10.70 -22.66 -3.75
N GLY A 216 10.73 -21.81 -2.72
CA GLY A 216 11.63 -20.67 -2.59
C GLY A 216 11.19 -19.42 -3.36
N TRP A 217 10.07 -19.49 -4.08
CA TRP A 217 9.41 -18.41 -4.83
C TRP A 217 7.92 -18.67 -4.93
N LEU A 218 7.18 -17.70 -5.48
CA LEU A 218 5.76 -17.90 -5.80
C LEU A 218 5.48 -17.46 -7.24
N ILE A 219 4.87 -18.35 -8.00
CA ILE A 219 4.28 -18.08 -9.32
C ILE A 219 2.76 -18.09 -9.13
N ARG A 220 2.09 -17.00 -9.48
CA ARG A 220 0.64 -16.86 -9.29
C ARG A 220 0.05 -15.93 -10.35
N ARG A 221 -1.16 -16.25 -10.83
CA ARG A 221 -1.92 -15.28 -11.65
C ARG A 221 -2.14 -14.01 -10.84
N SER A 222 -1.88 -12.86 -11.46
CA SER A 222 -2.10 -11.57 -10.81
C SER A 222 -3.57 -11.40 -10.45
N VAL A 223 -3.81 -10.89 -9.25
CA VAL A 223 -5.18 -10.53 -8.80
C VAL A 223 -5.55 -9.10 -9.17
N THR A 224 -4.63 -8.36 -9.77
CA THR A 224 -4.79 -6.94 -10.10
C THR A 224 -4.97 -6.72 -11.59
N VAL A 225 -4.24 -7.49 -12.40
CA VAL A 225 -4.22 -7.33 -13.86
C VAL A 225 -4.47 -8.67 -14.51
N GLU A 226 -5.53 -8.76 -15.28
CA GLU A 226 -5.86 -9.98 -16.04
C GLU A 226 -4.79 -10.29 -17.09
N GLY A 227 -4.51 -11.57 -17.29
CA GLY A 227 -3.48 -12.02 -18.25
C GLY A 227 -2.04 -11.91 -17.74
N VAL A 228 -1.81 -11.35 -16.54
CA VAL A 228 -0.49 -11.26 -15.93
C VAL A 228 -0.26 -12.40 -14.94
N THR A 229 0.97 -12.90 -14.91
CA THR A 229 1.46 -13.84 -13.90
C THR A 229 2.51 -13.16 -13.04
N ASP A 230 2.23 -12.99 -11.76
CA ASP A 230 3.19 -12.45 -10.79
C ASP A 230 4.19 -13.53 -10.39
N ILE A 231 5.47 -13.22 -10.41
CA ILE A 231 6.56 -14.08 -9.99
C ILE A 231 7.36 -13.36 -8.93
N CYS A 232 7.39 -13.92 -7.71
CA CYS A 232 7.98 -13.27 -6.54
C CYS A 232 9.05 -14.14 -5.89
N ALA A 233 10.18 -13.53 -5.50
CA ALA A 233 11.25 -14.17 -4.73
C ALA A 233 11.67 -13.34 -3.52
N PRO A 234 11.90 -13.96 -2.33
CA PRO A 234 12.21 -13.26 -1.08
C PRO A 234 13.63 -12.73 -1.03
N ILE A 235 13.82 -11.62 -0.31
CA ILE A 235 15.11 -10.98 -0.01
C ILE A 235 15.27 -10.91 1.51
N TRP A 236 16.47 -11.22 2.00
CA TRP A 236 16.86 -11.11 3.41
C TRP A 236 17.93 -10.04 3.60
N THR A 237 17.93 -9.41 4.77
CA THR A 237 18.99 -8.48 5.18
C THR A 237 19.68 -9.03 6.42
N ALA A 238 20.85 -8.49 6.75
CA ALA A 238 21.58 -8.89 7.96
C ALA A 238 20.82 -8.63 9.26
N THR A 239 19.98 -7.61 9.26
CA THR A 239 19.23 -7.16 10.43
C THR A 239 17.81 -7.73 10.51
N SER A 240 17.34 -8.43 9.47
CA SER A 240 16.01 -9.01 9.46
C SER A 240 16.04 -10.46 9.94
N ILE A 241 15.18 -10.78 10.90
CA ILE A 241 14.97 -12.16 11.37
C ILE A 241 14.22 -12.98 10.31
N GLY A 242 13.43 -12.31 9.44
CA GLY A 242 12.67 -12.92 8.36
C GLY A 242 12.89 -12.22 7.02
N CYS A 243 12.02 -12.47 6.06
CA CYS A 243 12.02 -11.81 4.77
C CYS A 243 11.82 -10.30 4.94
N ALA A 244 12.79 -9.50 4.48
CA ALA A 244 12.76 -8.05 4.58
C ALA A 244 12.05 -7.39 3.39
N ALA A 245 12.15 -8.03 2.21
CA ALA A 245 11.62 -7.54 0.94
C ALA A 245 11.40 -8.71 -0.01
N ASN A 246 10.79 -8.45 -1.16
CA ASN A 246 10.82 -9.39 -2.28
C ASN A 246 11.00 -8.65 -3.62
N LEU A 247 11.54 -9.36 -4.60
CA LEU A 247 11.38 -8.99 -6.00
C LEU A 247 10.07 -9.52 -6.53
N ILE A 248 9.41 -8.72 -7.37
CA ILE A 248 8.28 -9.16 -8.17
C ILE A 248 8.52 -8.84 -9.64
N VAL A 249 8.34 -9.84 -10.49
CA VAL A 249 8.38 -9.74 -11.95
C VAL A 249 6.99 -10.07 -12.47
N PRO A 250 6.25 -9.09 -13.01
CA PRO A 250 4.97 -9.33 -13.66
C PRO A 250 5.22 -9.88 -15.08
N LEU A 251 5.03 -11.17 -15.26
CA LEU A 251 5.14 -11.82 -16.56
C LEU A 251 3.87 -11.55 -17.38
N ILE A 252 4.02 -10.85 -18.49
CA ILE A 252 3.01 -10.66 -19.53
C ILE A 252 3.39 -11.48 -20.75
N ARG A 253 2.40 -11.93 -21.51
CA ARG A 253 2.65 -12.63 -22.80
C ARG A 253 2.79 -11.60 -23.91
N ILE A 254 3.99 -11.47 -24.45
CA ILE A 254 4.30 -10.65 -25.63
C ILE A 254 4.57 -11.58 -26.81
N VAL A 255 4.01 -11.24 -27.97
CA VAL A 255 4.23 -12.00 -29.20
C VAL A 255 5.74 -11.99 -29.53
N GLY A 256 6.30 -13.18 -29.75
CA GLY A 256 7.73 -13.36 -30.02
C GLY A 256 8.59 -13.62 -28.76
N GLN A 257 8.06 -13.46 -27.56
CA GLN A 257 8.73 -13.83 -26.30
C GLN A 257 8.14 -15.13 -25.74
N ASN A 258 9.01 -16.10 -25.44
CA ASN A 258 8.64 -17.43 -24.93
C ASN A 258 9.18 -17.66 -23.52
N HIS A 259 8.90 -16.73 -22.59
CA HIS A 259 9.28 -16.92 -21.19
C HIS A 259 8.40 -17.99 -20.53
N ARG A 260 9.04 -19.04 -20.03
CA ARG A 260 8.37 -19.99 -19.14
C ARG A 260 8.37 -19.41 -17.71
N PRO A 261 7.23 -19.45 -16.98
CA PRO A 261 7.16 -18.89 -15.64
C PRO A 261 8.25 -19.43 -14.68
N GLU A 262 8.63 -20.70 -14.83
CA GLU A 262 9.64 -21.35 -14.00
C GLU A 262 11.06 -20.82 -14.29
N ASP A 263 11.36 -20.46 -15.54
CA ASP A 263 12.65 -19.88 -15.92
C ASP A 263 12.78 -18.46 -15.34
N VAL A 264 11.70 -17.67 -15.47
CA VAL A 264 11.61 -16.34 -14.86
C VAL A 264 11.73 -16.43 -13.32
N ALA A 265 11.11 -17.44 -12.71
CA ALA A 265 11.20 -17.63 -11.25
C ALA A 265 12.62 -17.97 -10.81
N ARG A 266 13.34 -18.82 -11.54
CA ARG A 266 14.75 -19.13 -11.26
C ARG A 266 15.63 -17.89 -11.38
N ALA A 267 15.48 -17.10 -12.44
CA ALA A 267 16.23 -15.87 -12.64
C ALA A 267 15.93 -14.83 -11.54
N THR A 268 14.64 -14.65 -11.21
CA THR A 268 14.19 -13.76 -10.12
C THR A 268 14.76 -14.19 -8.78
N ARG A 269 14.74 -15.51 -8.47
CA ARG A 269 15.31 -16.03 -7.24
C ARG A 269 16.83 -15.83 -7.18
N ALA A 270 17.54 -16.10 -8.25
CA ALA A 270 18.98 -15.89 -8.31
C ALA A 270 19.36 -14.41 -8.09
N ALA A 271 18.61 -13.47 -8.67
CA ALA A 271 18.79 -12.05 -8.41
C ALA A 271 18.51 -11.67 -6.95
N ALA A 272 17.40 -12.18 -6.38
CA ALA A 272 17.06 -11.96 -4.97
C ALA A 272 18.13 -12.51 -4.00
N ASP A 273 18.74 -13.66 -4.32
CA ASP A 273 19.83 -14.24 -3.53
C ASP A 273 21.10 -13.38 -3.62
N ARG A 274 21.46 -12.85 -4.80
CA ARG A 274 22.59 -11.93 -4.93
C ARG A 274 22.39 -10.64 -4.13
N ILE A 275 21.19 -10.07 -4.16
CA ILE A 275 20.83 -8.91 -3.34
C ILE A 275 20.97 -9.25 -1.85
N SER A 276 20.43 -10.38 -1.43
CA SER A 276 20.47 -10.83 -0.03
C SER A 276 21.92 -11.02 0.45
N ASN A 277 22.79 -11.59 -0.39
CA ASN A 277 24.21 -11.78 -0.08
C ASN A 277 24.97 -10.45 0.04
N ALA A 278 24.66 -9.48 -0.82
CA ALA A 278 25.23 -8.13 -0.74
C ALA A 278 24.80 -7.36 0.53
N LEU A 279 23.63 -7.70 1.09
CA LEU A 279 23.09 -7.08 2.30
C LEU A 279 23.50 -7.77 3.60
N ARG A 280 24.08 -8.95 3.53
CA ARG A 280 24.65 -9.64 4.69
C ARG A 280 26.10 -9.18 4.85
N PRO A 281 26.53 -8.64 6.01
CA PRO A 281 27.95 -8.41 6.22
C PRO A 281 28.66 -9.76 6.04
N HIS A 282 29.72 -9.77 5.25
CA HIS A 282 30.65 -10.88 5.23
C HIS A 282 31.13 -11.09 6.67
N LEU A 283 30.66 -12.14 7.34
CA LEU A 283 31.40 -12.69 8.47
C LEU A 283 32.76 -13.06 7.88
N ALA A 284 33.80 -12.27 8.20
CA ALA A 284 35.15 -12.62 7.88
C ALA A 284 35.36 -14.07 8.36
N PRO A 285 35.98 -14.93 7.55
CA PRO A 285 36.31 -16.26 8.03
C PRO A 285 37.19 -16.11 9.27
N ALA A 286 36.74 -16.74 10.38
CA ALA A 286 37.49 -16.80 11.62
C ALA A 286 38.80 -17.56 11.43
#